data_133691615232ce377a860afbb570c11d
#
_entry.id   133691615232ce377a860afbb570c11d
#
_cell.length_a   1.000
_cell.length_b   1.000
_cell.length_c   1.000
_cell.angle_alpha   90.00
_cell.angle_beta   90.00
_cell.angle_gamma   90.00
#
_symmetry.space_group_name_H-M   'P 1'
#
loop_
_entity.id
_entity.type
_entity.pdbx_description
1 polymer ?
#
loop_
_entity_poly.entity_id
_entity_poly.type
_entity_poly.pdbx_seq_one_letter_code
_entity_poly.pdbx_strand_id
1 'polypeptide(L)'
;FIKEQKDNDIDGFILYPAPGRETENMLKKECGNKPYLLMADSLAVKEGEAASPAIQPDYREIGRSLGEQLRTEERKIGIIADWKMSEAVQSEISGLNEALEGSGSEIRWCIYRRKEQNIVERIGAEKRADTLVVLDAGVLEELGEQAENGKYRGAELYGVGYSLRTIALLDQGNIQGLIVPDGYEIGYRSVEEMVRKIEHK
;
A
#
# COMPACT_ATOMS: atom_id res chain seq x y z
N PHE A 1 8.16 -13.91 -20.27
CA PHE A 1 9.08 -14.40 -19.25
C PHE A 1 8.65 -15.77 -18.71
N ILE A 2 7.53 -15.90 -17.96
CA ILE A 2 7.07 -17.20 -17.38
C ILE A 2 7.00 -18.29 -18.44
N LYS A 3 6.36 -18.01 -19.58
CA LYS A 3 6.23 -18.94 -20.70
C LYS A 3 7.56 -19.46 -21.24
N GLU A 4 8.59 -18.62 -21.24
CA GLU A 4 9.94 -18.98 -21.70
C GLU A 4 10.70 -19.77 -20.63
N GLN A 5 10.42 -19.51 -19.35
CA GLN A 5 11.15 -20.10 -18.23
C GLN A 5 10.52 -21.38 -17.69
N LYS A 6 9.23 -21.64 -17.97
CA LYS A 6 8.53 -22.83 -17.43
C LYS A 6 9.10 -24.17 -17.88
N ASP A 7 9.75 -24.19 -19.04
CA ASP A 7 10.36 -25.38 -19.60
C ASP A 7 11.83 -25.55 -19.17
N ASN A 8 12.39 -24.55 -18.45
CA ASN A 8 13.71 -24.62 -17.87
C ASN A 8 13.69 -25.37 -16.53
N ASP A 9 14.87 -25.67 -16.00
CA ASP A 9 15.09 -26.33 -14.70
C ASP A 9 14.77 -25.36 -13.55
N ILE A 10 13.51 -24.96 -13.42
CA ILE A 10 12.96 -24.05 -12.43
C ILE A 10 11.88 -24.78 -11.64
N ASP A 11 11.95 -24.80 -10.33
CA ASP A 11 11.01 -25.51 -9.45
C ASP A 11 9.73 -24.71 -9.14
N GLY A 12 9.77 -23.37 -9.21
CA GLY A 12 8.63 -22.51 -8.93
C GLY A 12 8.87 -21.05 -9.27
N PHE A 13 7.87 -20.20 -9.05
CA PHE A 13 7.92 -18.77 -9.36
C PHE A 13 7.50 -17.91 -8.17
N ILE A 14 8.32 -16.93 -7.82
CA ILE A 14 7.94 -15.82 -6.94
C ILE A 14 7.75 -14.60 -7.84
N LEU A 15 6.56 -14.01 -7.81
CA LEU A 15 6.14 -13.01 -8.80
C LEU A 15 5.59 -11.76 -8.12
N TYR A 16 5.93 -10.60 -8.66
CA TYR A 16 5.28 -9.34 -8.36
C TYR A 16 4.41 -8.93 -9.56
N PRO A 17 3.14 -9.32 -9.59
CA PRO A 17 2.28 -9.17 -10.76
C PRO A 17 1.70 -7.75 -10.87
N ALA A 18 1.40 -7.34 -12.10
CA ALA A 18 0.53 -6.22 -12.32
C ALA A 18 -0.90 -6.54 -11.82
N PRO A 19 -1.60 -5.61 -11.14
CA PRO A 19 -2.94 -5.88 -10.64
C PRO A 19 -3.96 -6.10 -11.77
N GLY A 20 -4.84 -7.09 -11.61
CA GLY A 20 -5.94 -7.34 -12.54
C GLY A 20 -6.39 -8.80 -12.60
N ARG A 21 -7.67 -9.03 -12.87
CA ARG A 21 -8.25 -10.39 -13.00
C ARG A 21 -7.62 -11.24 -14.11
N GLU A 22 -7.23 -10.60 -15.20
CA GLU A 22 -6.59 -11.27 -16.33
C GLU A 22 -5.24 -11.84 -15.93
N THR A 23 -4.55 -11.18 -14.99
CA THR A 23 -3.26 -11.62 -14.48
C THR A 23 -3.35 -12.98 -13.79
N GLU A 24 -4.36 -13.23 -12.97
CA GLU A 24 -4.50 -14.50 -12.25
C GLU A 24 -4.73 -15.66 -13.22
N ASN A 25 -5.63 -15.50 -14.18
CA ASN A 25 -5.90 -16.52 -15.19
C ASN A 25 -4.65 -16.79 -16.05
N MET A 26 -3.91 -15.73 -16.38
CA MET A 26 -2.65 -15.84 -17.10
C MET A 26 -1.61 -16.61 -16.27
N LEU A 27 -1.46 -16.31 -14.98
CA LEU A 27 -0.51 -16.98 -14.10
C LEU A 27 -0.83 -18.47 -13.95
N LYS A 28 -2.09 -18.83 -13.69
CA LYS A 28 -2.54 -20.22 -13.63
C LYS A 28 -2.21 -20.99 -14.93
N LYS A 29 -2.42 -20.36 -16.07
CA LYS A 29 -2.13 -20.95 -17.39
C LYS A 29 -0.63 -21.06 -17.68
N GLU A 30 0.13 -19.99 -17.41
CA GLU A 30 1.53 -19.92 -17.82
C GLU A 30 2.48 -20.64 -16.84
N CYS A 31 2.18 -20.68 -15.53
CA CYS A 31 2.96 -21.47 -14.56
C CYS A 31 2.73 -22.98 -14.72
N GLY A 32 1.59 -23.39 -15.28
CA GLY A 32 1.26 -24.81 -15.45
C GLY A 32 1.17 -25.54 -14.11
N ASN A 33 1.93 -26.63 -13.97
CA ASN A 33 1.99 -27.42 -12.73
C ASN A 33 3.05 -26.92 -11.72
N LYS A 34 3.84 -25.89 -12.07
CA LYS A 34 4.84 -25.33 -11.16
C LYS A 34 4.18 -24.43 -10.12
N PRO A 35 4.57 -24.52 -8.85
CA PRO A 35 4.03 -23.63 -7.83
C PRO A 35 4.39 -22.18 -8.12
N TYR A 36 3.50 -21.29 -7.76
CA TYR A 36 3.80 -19.86 -7.77
C TYR A 36 3.33 -19.19 -6.47
N LEU A 37 3.95 -18.08 -6.15
CA LEU A 37 3.66 -17.23 -5.02
C LEU A 37 3.67 -15.77 -5.47
N LEU A 38 2.76 -14.97 -4.97
CA LEU A 38 2.68 -13.55 -5.27
C LEU A 38 3.28 -12.74 -4.12
N MET A 39 4.14 -11.77 -4.45
CA MET A 39 4.57 -10.70 -3.55
C MET A 39 3.78 -9.44 -3.87
N ALA A 40 2.51 -9.41 -3.54
CA ALA A 40 1.64 -8.27 -3.83
C ALA A 40 0.32 -8.43 -3.11
N ASP A 41 -0.50 -7.39 -3.18
CA ASP A 41 -1.91 -7.47 -2.80
C ASP A 41 -2.57 -8.66 -3.47
N SER A 42 -3.42 -9.35 -2.72
CA SER A 42 -4.20 -10.45 -3.27
C SER A 42 -4.91 -9.96 -4.54
N LEU A 43 -4.69 -10.65 -5.63
CA LEU A 43 -5.48 -10.41 -6.84
C LEU A 43 -6.95 -10.61 -6.45
N ALA A 44 -7.81 -9.64 -6.78
CA ALA A 44 -9.22 -9.65 -6.40
C ALA A 44 -9.87 -10.98 -6.79
N VAL A 45 -10.17 -11.80 -5.81
CA VAL A 45 -10.79 -13.11 -5.97
C VAL A 45 -12.30 -12.92 -5.94
N LYS A 46 -13.02 -13.66 -6.75
CA LYS A 46 -14.48 -13.72 -6.63
C LYS A 46 -14.84 -14.40 -5.32
N GLU A 47 -15.93 -13.95 -4.70
CA GLU A 47 -16.52 -14.63 -3.54
C GLU A 47 -16.62 -16.14 -3.81
N GLY A 48 -15.94 -16.96 -2.99
CA GLY A 48 -15.93 -18.43 -3.14
C GLY A 48 -14.77 -19.05 -3.93
N GLU A 49 -13.88 -18.27 -4.52
CA GLU A 49 -12.62 -18.77 -5.11
C GLU A 49 -11.49 -18.74 -4.09
N ALA A 50 -10.63 -19.76 -4.08
CA ALA A 50 -9.43 -19.75 -3.26
C ALA A 50 -8.48 -18.62 -3.71
N ALA A 51 -8.08 -17.77 -2.78
CA ALA A 51 -7.11 -16.72 -3.06
C ALA A 51 -5.79 -17.31 -3.56
N SER A 52 -5.16 -16.64 -4.51
CA SER A 52 -3.80 -16.99 -4.93
C SER A 52 -2.87 -16.82 -3.72
N PRO A 53 -1.93 -17.76 -3.51
CA PRO A 53 -0.99 -17.64 -2.40
C PRO A 53 -0.16 -16.37 -2.55
N ALA A 54 -0.26 -15.47 -1.57
CA ALA A 54 0.40 -14.19 -1.58
C ALA A 54 1.08 -13.92 -0.23
N ILE A 55 2.25 -13.29 -0.26
CA ILE A 55 2.90 -12.70 0.89
C ILE A 55 2.80 -11.20 0.72
N GLN A 56 2.25 -10.53 1.72
CA GLN A 56 1.95 -9.10 1.68
C GLN A 56 2.24 -8.47 3.05
N PRO A 57 2.42 -7.14 3.12
CA PRO A 57 2.51 -6.43 4.39
C PRO A 57 1.25 -6.63 5.25
N ASP A 58 1.37 -6.48 6.55
CA ASP A 58 0.22 -6.29 7.42
C ASP A 58 -0.32 -4.85 7.27
N TYR A 59 -1.26 -4.68 6.36
CA TYR A 59 -1.85 -3.37 6.05
C TYR A 59 -2.57 -2.75 7.25
N ARG A 60 -3.18 -3.57 8.12
CA ARG A 60 -3.83 -3.07 9.33
C ARG A 60 -2.80 -2.51 10.30
N GLU A 61 -1.66 -3.19 10.45
CA GLU A 61 -0.54 -2.71 11.26
C GLU A 61 0.08 -1.43 10.70
N ILE A 62 0.20 -1.31 9.37
CA ILE A 62 0.62 -0.07 8.72
C ILE A 62 -0.31 1.09 9.09
N GLY A 63 -1.61 0.90 8.95
CA GLY A 63 -2.60 1.90 9.33
C GLY A 63 -2.56 2.25 10.81
N ARG A 64 -2.42 1.25 11.68
CA ARG A 64 -2.29 1.43 13.13
C ARG A 64 -1.05 2.26 13.48
N SER A 65 0.09 1.93 12.90
CA SER A 65 1.34 2.67 13.11
C SER A 65 1.25 4.13 12.68
N LEU A 66 0.54 4.44 11.58
CA LEU A 66 0.24 5.82 11.18
C LEU A 66 -0.63 6.52 12.24
N GLY A 67 -1.69 5.86 12.70
CA GLY A 67 -2.58 6.41 13.71
C GLY A 67 -1.89 6.67 15.06
N GLU A 68 -0.98 5.80 15.47
CA GLU A 68 -0.18 5.97 16.69
C GLU A 68 0.71 7.22 16.64
N GLN A 69 1.28 7.56 15.49
CA GLN A 69 2.01 8.80 15.29
C GLN A 69 1.11 10.04 15.39
N LEU A 70 -0.16 9.93 15.04
CA LEU A 70 -1.10 11.03 14.96
C LEU A 70 -1.90 11.27 16.24
N ARG A 71 -1.97 10.30 17.16
CA ARG A 71 -2.85 10.34 18.32
C ARG A 71 -2.41 11.28 19.45
N THR A 72 -1.22 11.88 19.36
CA THR A 72 -0.67 12.75 20.41
C THR A 72 -1.35 14.11 20.49
N GLU A 73 -2.07 14.51 19.44
CA GLU A 73 -2.77 15.78 19.32
C GLU A 73 -4.12 15.58 18.65
N GLU A 74 -5.10 16.45 18.91
CA GLU A 74 -6.35 16.47 18.17
C GLU A 74 -6.13 16.99 16.75
N ARG A 75 -6.45 16.17 15.75
CA ARG A 75 -6.20 16.45 14.33
C ARG A 75 -7.45 16.35 13.48
N LYS A 76 -7.47 17.15 12.43
CA LYS A 76 -8.48 17.09 11.36
C LYS A 76 -7.87 16.45 10.15
N ILE A 77 -8.16 15.17 9.97
CA ILE A 77 -7.45 14.29 9.04
C ILE A 77 -8.21 14.18 7.72
N GLY A 78 -7.49 14.38 6.61
CA GLY A 78 -7.91 13.97 5.28
C GLY A 78 -7.15 12.72 4.85
N ILE A 79 -7.83 11.71 4.34
CA ILE A 79 -7.19 10.49 3.83
C ILE A 79 -7.16 10.52 2.31
N ILE A 80 -6.02 10.17 1.73
CA ILE A 80 -5.83 9.99 0.30
C ILE A 80 -5.34 8.57 0.06
N ALA A 81 -6.08 7.80 -0.74
CA ALA A 81 -5.78 6.42 -1.04
C ALA A 81 -5.77 6.16 -2.55
N ASP A 82 -5.33 4.98 -2.95
CA ASP A 82 -5.35 4.55 -4.34
C ASP A 82 -6.79 4.60 -4.90
N TRP A 83 -6.90 4.67 -6.23
CA TRP A 83 -8.17 4.83 -6.94
C TRP A 83 -9.19 3.72 -6.69
N LYS A 84 -8.76 2.55 -6.24
CA LYS A 84 -9.60 1.39 -5.99
C LYS A 84 -9.58 1.04 -4.51
N MET A 85 -10.74 0.95 -3.90
CA MET A 85 -10.88 0.37 -2.57
C MET A 85 -10.48 -1.11 -2.63
N SER A 86 -9.22 -1.37 -2.34
CA SER A 86 -8.69 -2.72 -2.15
C SER A 86 -8.86 -3.14 -0.68
N GLU A 87 -8.77 -4.43 -0.41
CA GLU A 87 -8.75 -4.93 0.98
C GLU A 87 -7.57 -4.33 1.76
N ALA A 88 -6.43 -4.09 1.09
CA ALA A 88 -5.28 -3.41 1.66
C ALA A 88 -5.65 -2.02 2.20
N VAL A 89 -6.20 -1.15 1.36
CA VAL A 89 -6.63 0.21 1.76
C VAL A 89 -7.69 0.18 2.86
N GLN A 90 -8.64 -0.75 2.80
CA GLN A 90 -9.64 -0.89 3.87
C GLN A 90 -9.00 -1.32 5.19
N SER A 91 -8.03 -2.23 5.16
CA SER A 91 -7.29 -2.68 6.33
C SER A 91 -6.45 -1.56 6.92
N GLU A 92 -5.76 -0.77 6.09
CA GLU A 92 -5.00 0.40 6.52
C GLU A 92 -5.91 1.44 7.19
N ILE A 93 -7.04 1.78 6.58
CA ILE A 93 -8.02 2.72 7.15
C ILE A 93 -8.61 2.17 8.46
N SER A 94 -8.86 0.86 8.55
CA SER A 94 -9.35 0.24 9.79
C SER A 94 -8.32 0.34 10.92
N GLY A 95 -7.05 0.02 10.64
CA GLY A 95 -5.97 0.14 11.62
C GLY A 95 -5.76 1.58 12.08
N LEU A 96 -5.82 2.54 11.14
CA LEU A 96 -5.74 3.97 11.44
C LEU A 96 -6.88 4.41 12.37
N ASN A 97 -8.12 4.04 12.08
CA ASN A 97 -9.28 4.37 12.91
C ASN A 97 -9.13 3.81 14.33
N GLU A 98 -8.72 2.56 14.46
CA GLU A 98 -8.50 1.91 15.77
C GLU A 98 -7.47 2.66 16.62
N ALA A 99 -6.35 3.05 16.01
CA ALA A 99 -5.31 3.78 16.73
C ALA A 99 -5.75 5.21 17.12
N LEU A 100 -6.62 5.84 16.33
CA LEU A 100 -7.16 7.17 16.62
C LEU A 100 -8.34 7.16 17.59
N GLU A 101 -8.86 6.01 17.96
CA GLU A 101 -9.98 5.89 18.89
C GLU A 101 -9.65 6.56 20.24
N GLY A 102 -10.51 7.46 20.68
CA GLY A 102 -10.31 8.21 21.91
C GLY A 102 -9.26 9.33 21.88
N SER A 103 -8.63 9.62 20.75
CA SER A 103 -7.62 10.70 20.60
C SER A 103 -8.24 12.10 20.47
N GLY A 104 -9.52 12.20 20.16
CA GLY A 104 -10.17 13.46 19.78
C GLY A 104 -9.99 13.85 18.30
N SER A 105 -9.17 13.13 17.57
CA SER A 105 -8.95 13.39 16.14
C SER A 105 -10.18 13.00 15.29
N GLU A 106 -10.41 13.76 14.21
CA GLU A 106 -11.56 13.60 13.31
C GLU A 106 -11.07 13.30 11.88
N ILE A 107 -11.48 12.17 11.32
CA ILE A 107 -11.34 11.93 9.88
C ILE A 107 -12.46 12.67 9.16
N ARG A 108 -12.11 13.75 8.46
CA ARG A 108 -13.06 14.63 7.79
C ARG A 108 -13.53 14.11 6.45
N TRP A 109 -12.63 13.47 5.73
CA TRP A 109 -12.92 12.95 4.40
C TRP A 109 -11.88 11.88 4.01
N CYS A 110 -12.27 11.04 3.05
CA CYS A 110 -11.41 10.10 2.37
C CYS A 110 -11.63 10.23 0.87
N ILE A 111 -10.58 10.52 0.12
CA ILE A 111 -10.61 10.58 -1.34
C ILE A 111 -9.78 9.46 -1.94
N TYR A 112 -10.29 8.89 -3.04
CA TYR A 112 -9.60 7.86 -3.79
C TYR A 112 -9.08 8.44 -5.11
N ARG A 113 -7.84 8.13 -5.44
CA ARG A 113 -7.23 8.52 -6.71
C ARG A 113 -8.00 7.86 -7.87
N ARG A 114 -8.34 8.65 -8.87
CA ARG A 114 -8.91 8.17 -10.13
C ARG A 114 -7.99 8.59 -11.27
N LYS A 115 -7.80 7.70 -12.27
CA LYS A 115 -6.84 7.89 -13.36
C LYS A 115 -6.95 9.23 -14.10
N GLU A 116 -8.15 9.82 -14.14
CA GLU A 116 -8.44 11.02 -14.94
C GLU A 116 -8.65 12.27 -14.08
N GLN A 117 -8.44 12.22 -12.77
CA GLN A 117 -8.69 13.35 -11.88
C GLN A 117 -7.40 13.86 -11.25
N ASN A 118 -7.22 15.18 -11.33
CA ASN A 118 -6.14 15.85 -10.63
C ASN A 118 -6.38 15.77 -9.11
N ILE A 119 -5.50 15.07 -8.39
CA ILE A 119 -5.62 14.87 -6.95
C ILE A 119 -5.52 16.20 -6.19
N VAL A 120 -4.67 17.11 -6.66
CA VAL A 120 -4.44 18.45 -6.08
C VAL A 120 -5.71 19.30 -6.08
N GLU A 121 -6.47 19.26 -7.18
CA GLU A 121 -7.75 19.97 -7.30
C GLU A 121 -8.79 19.38 -6.35
N ARG A 122 -8.84 18.06 -6.23
CA ARG A 122 -9.78 17.39 -5.32
C ARG A 122 -9.50 17.73 -3.86
N ILE A 123 -8.24 17.70 -3.43
CA ILE A 123 -7.87 18.10 -2.07
C ILE A 123 -8.29 19.55 -1.81
N GLY A 124 -8.14 20.44 -2.83
CA GLY A 124 -8.53 21.83 -2.72
C GLY A 124 -10.05 22.09 -2.60
N ALA A 125 -10.86 21.13 -3.04
CA ALA A 125 -12.33 21.20 -2.96
C ALA A 125 -12.88 20.66 -1.63
N GLU A 126 -12.08 19.93 -0.86
CA GLU A 126 -12.50 19.32 0.40
C GLU A 126 -12.43 20.31 1.58
N LYS A 127 -13.10 19.95 2.67
CA LYS A 127 -12.99 20.71 3.92
C LYS A 127 -11.55 20.72 4.40
N ARG A 128 -11.09 21.85 4.90
CA ARG A 128 -9.72 22.01 5.39
C ARG A 128 -9.37 20.95 6.45
N ALA A 129 -8.34 20.19 6.18
CA ALA A 129 -7.64 19.29 7.11
C ALA A 129 -6.32 19.96 7.52
N ASP A 130 -5.83 19.67 8.71
CA ASP A 130 -4.49 20.08 9.17
C ASP A 130 -3.47 18.95 8.99
N THR A 131 -3.94 17.75 8.71
CA THR A 131 -3.14 16.55 8.51
C THR A 131 -3.67 15.77 7.32
N LEU A 132 -2.79 15.34 6.42
CA LEU A 132 -3.10 14.45 5.32
C LEU A 132 -2.40 13.10 5.53
N VAL A 133 -3.18 12.03 5.55
CA VAL A 133 -2.67 10.66 5.56
C VAL A 133 -2.76 10.11 4.13
N VAL A 134 -1.61 9.84 3.54
CA VAL A 134 -1.50 9.46 2.12
C VAL A 134 -1.06 8.00 2.03
N LEU A 135 -1.98 7.13 1.61
CA LEU A 135 -1.78 5.69 1.47
C LEU A 135 -1.30 5.27 0.06
N ASP A 136 -1.08 6.24 -0.82
CA ASP A 136 -0.51 6.06 -2.16
C ASP A 136 0.88 6.71 -2.21
N ALA A 137 1.93 5.90 -2.34
CA ALA A 137 3.32 6.36 -2.31
C ALA A 137 3.64 7.40 -3.40
N GLY A 138 3.07 7.25 -4.59
CA GLY A 138 3.29 8.21 -5.69
C GLY A 138 2.63 9.56 -5.42
N VAL A 139 1.43 9.55 -4.82
CA VAL A 139 0.76 10.78 -4.39
C VAL A 139 1.52 11.44 -3.23
N LEU A 140 2.04 10.65 -2.28
CA LEU A 140 2.83 11.18 -1.18
C LEU A 140 4.08 11.91 -1.68
N GLU A 141 4.77 11.37 -2.66
CA GLU A 141 5.90 12.05 -3.31
C GLU A 141 5.46 13.36 -3.97
N GLU A 142 4.41 13.32 -4.78
CA GLU A 142 3.89 14.51 -5.48
C GLU A 142 3.52 15.64 -4.51
N LEU A 143 2.84 15.32 -3.42
CA LEU A 143 2.45 16.32 -2.42
C LEU A 143 3.65 16.81 -1.59
N GLY A 144 4.57 15.92 -1.25
CA GLY A 144 5.80 16.25 -0.51
C GLY A 144 6.70 17.20 -1.29
N GLU A 145 6.78 17.06 -2.61
CA GLU A 145 7.52 17.98 -3.49
C GLU A 145 6.90 19.37 -3.57
N GLN A 146 5.59 19.46 -3.40
CA GLN A 146 4.86 20.71 -3.41
C GLN A 146 4.71 21.32 -2.00
N ALA A 147 5.26 20.67 -0.96
CA ALA A 147 5.21 21.17 0.41
C ALA A 147 6.09 22.42 0.57
N GLU A 148 5.55 23.44 1.21
CA GLU A 148 6.24 24.68 1.54
C GLU A 148 6.36 24.81 3.07
N ASN A 149 7.57 25.07 3.58
CA ASN A 149 7.84 25.13 5.02
C ASN A 149 7.36 23.89 5.78
N GLY A 150 7.56 22.70 5.20
CA GLY A 150 7.17 21.42 5.79
C GLY A 150 5.66 21.14 5.76
N LYS A 151 4.87 21.88 4.98
CA LYS A 151 3.42 21.69 4.92
C LYS A 151 2.89 21.80 3.49
N TYR A 152 2.00 20.90 3.14
CA TYR A 152 1.24 20.99 1.90
C TYR A 152 -0.05 21.77 2.13
N ARG A 153 -0.15 22.99 1.59
CA ARG A 153 -1.29 23.91 1.79
C ARG A 153 -1.68 24.10 3.28
N GLY A 154 -0.69 24.08 4.16
CA GLY A 154 -0.86 24.24 5.60
C GLY A 154 -1.22 22.96 6.36
N ALA A 155 -1.25 21.79 5.69
CA ALA A 155 -1.42 20.48 6.30
C ALA A 155 -0.09 19.74 6.38
N GLU A 156 0.11 19.00 7.46
CA GLU A 156 1.21 18.05 7.63
C GLU A 156 0.95 16.79 6.81
N LEU A 157 2.02 16.19 6.27
CA LEU A 157 1.95 14.98 5.44
C LEU A 157 2.47 13.77 6.21
N TYR A 158 1.65 12.74 6.29
CA TYR A 158 1.99 11.42 6.80
C TYR A 158 1.59 10.38 5.76
N GLY A 159 2.33 9.28 5.63
CA GLY A 159 1.90 8.28 4.67
C GLY A 159 2.78 7.05 4.60
N VAL A 160 2.54 6.27 3.55
CA VAL A 160 3.28 5.05 3.22
C VAL A 160 4.17 5.29 2.01
N GLY A 161 5.43 4.90 2.10
CA GLY A 161 6.35 5.03 0.98
C GLY A 161 7.64 4.26 1.23
N TYR A 162 8.36 3.96 0.16
CA TYR A 162 9.57 3.12 0.22
C TYR A 162 10.66 3.57 -0.75
N SER A 163 10.48 4.70 -1.44
CA SER A 163 11.46 5.20 -2.37
C SER A 163 12.52 6.08 -1.67
N LEU A 164 13.70 6.19 -2.26
CA LEU A 164 14.72 7.13 -1.80
C LEU A 164 14.21 8.58 -1.81
N ARG A 165 13.23 8.88 -2.67
CA ARG A 165 12.64 10.20 -2.79
C ARG A 165 11.72 10.51 -1.61
N THR A 166 10.85 9.59 -1.20
CA THR A 166 10.04 9.75 0.02
C THR A 166 10.91 9.90 1.26
N ILE A 167 12.01 9.15 1.36
CA ILE A 167 12.96 9.27 2.47
C ILE A 167 13.63 10.64 2.47
N ALA A 168 14.07 11.14 1.31
CA ALA A 168 14.66 12.47 1.20
C ALA A 168 13.66 13.59 1.58
N LEU A 169 12.39 13.45 1.22
CA LEU A 169 11.32 14.39 1.60
C LEU A 169 11.04 14.38 3.11
N LEU A 170 11.16 13.21 3.75
CA LEU A 170 11.10 13.09 5.21
C LEU A 170 12.30 13.81 5.87
N ASP A 171 13.52 13.58 5.40
CA ASP A 171 14.73 14.24 5.92
C ASP A 171 14.68 15.77 5.74
N GLN A 172 14.07 16.25 4.67
CA GLN A 172 13.83 17.67 4.42
C GLN A 172 12.70 18.27 5.27
N GLY A 173 11.94 17.44 5.98
CA GLY A 173 10.78 17.86 6.77
C GLY A 173 9.55 18.19 5.93
N ASN A 174 9.51 17.83 4.67
CA ASN A 174 8.35 17.99 3.80
C ASN A 174 7.28 16.90 4.03
N ILE A 175 7.68 15.77 4.58
CA ILE A 175 6.84 14.70 5.11
C ILE A 175 7.16 14.59 6.60
N GLN A 176 6.16 14.54 7.48
CA GLN A 176 6.34 14.49 8.93
C GLN A 176 6.38 13.09 9.50
N GLY A 177 5.75 12.12 8.80
CA GLY A 177 5.78 10.72 9.19
C GLY A 177 5.66 9.78 8.01
N LEU A 178 6.50 8.74 8.01
CA LEU A 178 6.58 7.77 6.92
C LEU A 178 6.58 6.36 7.50
N ILE A 179 5.68 5.51 7.02
CA ILE A 179 5.73 4.08 7.25
C ILE A 179 6.36 3.43 6.01
N VAL A 180 7.40 2.65 6.24
CA VAL A 180 8.10 1.90 5.20
C VAL A 180 7.81 0.41 5.43
N PRO A 181 7.08 -0.27 4.52
CA PRO A 181 6.89 -1.72 4.62
C PRO A 181 8.23 -2.46 4.57
N ASP A 182 8.37 -3.50 5.38
CA ASP A 182 9.59 -4.31 5.43
C ASP A 182 9.70 -5.24 4.20
N GLY A 183 10.31 -4.72 3.15
CA GLY A 183 10.52 -5.46 1.91
C GLY A 183 11.48 -6.67 2.07
N TYR A 184 12.41 -6.61 3.04
CA TYR A 184 13.29 -7.72 3.33
C TYR A 184 12.51 -8.92 3.91
N GLU A 185 11.67 -8.66 4.92
CA GLU A 185 10.84 -9.69 5.55
C GLU A 185 9.86 -10.32 4.55
N ILE A 186 9.24 -9.51 3.70
CA ILE A 186 8.34 -9.98 2.63
C ILE A 186 9.11 -10.90 1.67
N GLY A 187 10.29 -10.49 1.23
CA GLY A 187 11.15 -11.28 0.35
C GLY A 187 11.58 -12.59 0.99
N TYR A 188 12.06 -12.53 2.23
CA TYR A 188 12.51 -13.71 3.01
C TYR A 188 11.36 -14.73 3.16
N ARG A 189 10.21 -14.31 3.63
CA ARG A 189 9.02 -15.18 3.78
C ARG A 189 8.55 -15.76 2.46
N SER A 190 8.68 -15.00 1.38
CA SER A 190 8.29 -15.49 0.05
C SER A 190 9.18 -16.65 -0.39
N VAL A 191 10.48 -16.59 -0.14
CA VAL A 191 11.41 -17.70 -0.43
C VAL A 191 11.12 -18.89 0.46
N GLU A 192 10.97 -18.68 1.77
CA GLU A 192 10.68 -19.75 2.74
C GLU A 192 9.39 -20.51 2.37
N GLU A 193 8.32 -19.78 2.06
CA GLU A 193 7.05 -20.39 1.68
C GLU A 193 7.14 -21.10 0.32
N MET A 194 7.92 -20.58 -0.62
CA MET A 194 8.14 -21.26 -1.90
C MET A 194 8.88 -22.58 -1.69
N VAL A 195 9.92 -22.61 -0.88
CA VAL A 195 10.65 -23.86 -0.55
C VAL A 195 9.69 -24.88 0.05
N ARG A 196 8.86 -24.50 1.01
CA ARG A 196 7.83 -25.41 1.57
C ARG A 196 6.90 -25.97 0.50
N LYS A 197 6.45 -25.14 -0.42
CA LYS A 197 5.57 -25.58 -1.53
C LYS A 197 6.25 -26.57 -2.50
N ILE A 198 7.55 -26.43 -2.68
CA ILE A 198 8.33 -27.34 -3.53
C ILE A 198 8.58 -28.69 -2.83
N GLU A 199 8.92 -28.66 -1.53
CA GLU A 199 9.24 -29.85 -0.73
C GLU A 199 8.00 -30.72 -0.41
N HIS A 200 6.81 -30.12 -0.38
CA HIS A 200 5.56 -30.80 -0.01
C HIS A 200 4.65 -31.12 -1.23
N LYS A 201 5.25 -31.19 -2.40
CA LYS A 201 4.56 -31.63 -3.64
C LYS A 201 4.33 -33.13 -3.72
#